data_828981fe1d692f65a7ce8e09d3b9cd87
#
_entry.id   828981fe1d692f65a7ce8e09d3b9cd87
#
_cell.length_a   1.000
_cell.length_b   1.000
_cell.length_c   1.000
_cell.angle_alpha   90.00
_cell.angle_beta   90.00
_cell.angle_gamma   90.00
#
_symmetry.space_group_name_H-M   'P 1'
#
loop_
_entity.id
_entity.type
_entity.pdbx_description
1 polymer ?
#
loop_
_entity_poly.entity_id
_entity_poly.type
_entity_poly.pdbx_seq_one_letter_code
_entity_poly.pdbx_strand_id
1 'polypeptide(L)'
;MPAKVKVSAKSQNRTALGIIHAFCAINRDCSLEQLQQAFPSSLCPDSGVKQLLLPVEQAQEFNTKMSLYFTKDGEPVILSDGTAVALAQIWSGASLQRMVQHAAKLDIDAAAPDKADTYGPAGFNLYILSAPTPEKRSFWQEIIDFFKNLGAKH
;
A
#
# COMPACT_ATOMS: atom_id res chain seq x y z
N MET A 1 1.14 -15.48 15.39
CA MET A 1 0.28 -14.67 14.50
C MET A 1 1.05 -13.49 13.96
N PRO A 2 1.08 -13.30 12.67
CA PRO A 2 1.71 -12.12 12.11
C PRO A 2 0.91 -10.86 12.46
N ALA A 3 1.56 -9.72 12.36
CA ALA A 3 0.89 -8.45 12.54
C ALA A 3 -0.16 -8.27 11.47
N LYS A 4 -1.29 -7.69 11.84
CA LYS A 4 -2.35 -7.36 10.92
C LYS A 4 -2.52 -5.85 10.89
N VAL A 5 -2.60 -5.29 9.69
CA VAL A 5 -2.72 -3.85 9.50
C VAL A 5 -4.06 -3.57 8.84
N LYS A 6 -4.77 -2.59 9.38
CA LYS A 6 -6.01 -2.11 8.78
C LYS A 6 -5.73 -0.88 7.94
N VAL A 7 -6.31 -0.86 6.73
CA VAL A 7 -6.25 0.29 5.85
C VAL A 7 -7.61 0.99 5.87
N SER A 8 -7.61 2.28 6.15
CA SER A 8 -8.79 3.13 6.05
C SER A 8 -8.49 4.22 5.03
N ALA A 9 -9.35 4.42 4.05
CA ALA A 9 -9.09 5.37 2.97
C ALA A 9 -10.33 6.16 2.62
N LYS A 10 -10.12 7.32 2.01
CA LYS A 10 -11.23 8.21 1.66
C LYS A 10 -11.94 7.83 0.35
N SER A 11 -11.34 6.96 -0.44
CA SER A 11 -11.91 6.53 -1.73
C SER A 11 -11.42 5.14 -2.10
N GLN A 12 -12.05 4.54 -3.13
CA GLN A 12 -11.66 3.22 -3.61
C GLN A 12 -10.20 3.17 -4.06
N ASN A 13 -9.82 4.13 -4.88
CA ASN A 13 -8.46 4.13 -5.43
C ASN A 13 -7.43 4.33 -4.33
N ARG A 14 -7.76 5.14 -3.32
CA ARG A 14 -6.88 5.36 -2.17
C ARG A 14 -6.80 4.13 -1.27
N THR A 15 -7.83 3.29 -1.26
CA THR A 15 -7.79 2.01 -0.53
C THR A 15 -6.71 1.11 -1.14
N ALA A 16 -6.65 1.01 -2.46
CA ALA A 16 -5.60 0.23 -3.12
C ALA A 16 -4.22 0.78 -2.78
N LEU A 17 -4.06 2.11 -2.79
CA LEU A 17 -2.80 2.75 -2.45
C LEU A 17 -2.39 2.43 -1.01
N GLY A 18 -3.34 2.52 -0.07
CA GLY A 18 -3.08 2.20 1.33
C GLY A 18 -2.63 0.76 1.53
N ILE A 19 -3.19 -0.18 0.75
CA ILE A 19 -2.79 -1.58 0.81
C ILE A 19 -1.31 -1.75 0.45
N ILE A 20 -0.84 -1.04 -0.58
CA ILE A 20 0.57 -1.12 -0.98
C ILE A 20 1.47 -0.56 0.13
N HIS A 21 1.10 0.58 0.71
CA HIS A 21 1.87 1.15 1.82
C HIS A 21 1.87 0.21 3.04
N ALA A 22 0.75 -0.45 3.33
CA ALA A 22 0.66 -1.41 4.43
C ALA A 22 1.57 -2.62 4.18
N PHE A 23 1.59 -3.13 2.94
CA PHE A 23 2.44 -4.25 2.59
C PHE A 23 3.92 -3.92 2.82
N CYS A 24 4.34 -2.73 2.40
CA CYS A 24 5.73 -2.31 2.58
C CYS A 24 6.06 -2.02 4.05
N ALA A 25 5.07 -1.61 4.84
CA ALA A 25 5.25 -1.44 6.28
C ALA A 25 5.48 -2.79 6.98
N ILE A 26 4.79 -3.83 6.54
CA ILE A 26 4.95 -5.18 7.08
C ILE A 26 6.23 -5.83 6.55
N ASN A 27 6.56 -5.60 5.28
CA ASN A 27 7.70 -6.21 4.59
C ASN A 27 8.73 -5.14 4.25
N ARG A 28 9.44 -4.68 5.27
CA ARG A 28 10.31 -3.49 5.19
C ARG A 28 11.44 -3.61 4.19
N ASP A 29 11.95 -4.81 3.96
CA ASP A 29 13.08 -5.05 3.05
C ASP A 29 12.64 -5.50 1.66
N CYS A 30 11.37 -5.32 1.36
CA CYS A 30 10.79 -5.71 0.08
C CYS A 30 11.44 -4.93 -1.07
N SER A 31 11.83 -5.66 -2.12
CA SER A 31 12.35 -5.04 -3.35
C SER A 31 11.20 -4.69 -4.29
N LEU A 32 11.48 -3.88 -5.31
CA LEU A 32 10.49 -3.58 -6.35
C LEU A 32 9.99 -4.87 -6.99
N GLU A 33 10.90 -5.78 -7.31
CA GLU A 33 10.52 -7.04 -7.94
C GLU A 33 9.59 -7.86 -7.04
N GLN A 34 9.90 -7.95 -5.76
CA GLN A 34 9.05 -8.65 -4.79
C GLN A 34 7.68 -8.00 -4.68
N LEU A 35 7.65 -6.68 -4.69
CA LEU A 35 6.41 -5.92 -4.61
C LEU A 35 5.56 -6.17 -5.87
N GLN A 36 6.17 -6.16 -7.04
CA GLN A 36 5.46 -6.44 -8.29
C GLN A 36 4.93 -7.87 -8.33
N GLN A 37 5.67 -8.83 -7.78
CA GLN A 37 5.22 -10.21 -7.72
C GLN A 37 4.07 -10.38 -6.74
N ALA A 38 4.09 -9.65 -5.62
CA ALA A 38 3.03 -9.71 -4.64
C ALA A 38 1.72 -9.09 -5.15
N PHE A 39 1.81 -8.12 -6.06
CA PHE A 39 0.64 -7.43 -6.60
C PHE A 39 0.69 -7.43 -8.13
N PRO A 40 0.39 -8.58 -8.76
CA PRO A 40 0.45 -8.68 -10.22
C PRO A 40 -0.69 -7.92 -10.90
N SER A 41 -0.49 -7.59 -12.16
CA SER A 41 -1.46 -6.81 -12.93
C SER A 41 -2.81 -7.51 -13.07
N SER A 42 -2.85 -8.82 -12.88
CA SER A 42 -4.11 -9.59 -12.91
C SER A 42 -5.09 -9.16 -11.81
N LEU A 43 -4.62 -8.47 -10.77
CA LEU A 43 -5.51 -7.93 -9.75
C LEU A 43 -6.38 -6.79 -10.29
N CYS A 44 -5.91 -6.08 -11.31
CA CYS A 44 -6.64 -4.97 -11.89
C CYS A 44 -6.51 -4.98 -13.42
N PRO A 45 -7.13 -5.96 -14.09
CA PRO A 45 -7.01 -6.06 -15.56
C PRO A 45 -7.62 -4.86 -16.29
N ASP A 46 -8.50 -4.11 -15.62
CA ASP A 46 -9.17 -2.96 -16.21
C ASP A 46 -8.34 -1.68 -16.16
N SER A 47 -7.15 -1.73 -15.55
CA SER A 47 -6.34 -0.53 -15.37
C SER A 47 -5.73 -0.01 -16.67
N GLY A 48 -5.59 -0.88 -17.67
CA GLY A 48 -4.95 -0.52 -18.93
C GLY A 48 -3.44 -0.46 -18.87
N VAL A 49 -2.84 -0.88 -17.76
CA VAL A 49 -1.39 -0.86 -17.59
C VAL A 49 -0.84 -2.28 -17.47
N LYS A 50 0.40 -2.48 -17.87
CA LYS A 50 1.04 -3.81 -17.82
C LYS A 50 1.55 -4.14 -16.43
N GLN A 51 1.96 -3.14 -15.67
CA GLN A 51 2.44 -3.29 -14.30
C GLN A 51 1.66 -2.35 -13.41
N LEU A 52 1.16 -2.86 -12.29
CA LEU A 52 0.48 -2.01 -11.31
C LEU A 52 1.44 -1.10 -10.57
N LEU A 53 2.70 -1.51 -10.46
CA LEU A 53 3.71 -0.81 -9.69
C LEU A 53 4.93 -0.53 -10.56
N LEU A 54 5.30 0.73 -10.63
CA LEU A 54 6.47 1.18 -11.41
C LEU A 54 7.24 2.23 -10.60
N PRO A 55 8.56 2.32 -10.80
CA PRO A 55 9.28 3.49 -10.29
C PRO A 55 8.62 4.76 -10.76
N VAL A 56 8.60 5.78 -9.89
CA VAL A 56 7.90 7.04 -10.19
C VAL A 56 8.33 7.63 -11.53
N GLU A 57 9.62 7.57 -11.84
CA GLU A 57 10.13 8.14 -13.08
C GLU A 57 9.49 7.50 -14.31
N GLN A 58 9.31 6.18 -14.27
CA GLN A 58 8.66 5.46 -15.37
C GLN A 58 7.16 5.73 -15.37
N ALA A 59 6.55 5.77 -14.18
CA ALA A 59 5.12 6.04 -14.06
C ALA A 59 4.76 7.42 -14.61
N GLN A 60 5.60 8.40 -14.40
CA GLN A 60 5.36 9.75 -14.90
C GLN A 60 5.31 9.81 -16.42
N GLU A 61 6.06 8.94 -17.10
CA GLU A 61 5.98 8.88 -18.56
C GLU A 61 4.62 8.43 -19.05
N PHE A 62 3.96 7.56 -18.30
CA PHE A 62 2.60 7.12 -18.63
C PHE A 62 1.54 8.14 -18.28
N ASN A 63 1.84 9.08 -17.38
CA ASN A 63 0.88 10.08 -16.92
C ASN A 63 0.77 11.30 -17.86
N THR A 64 1.41 11.26 -19.02
CA THR A 64 1.47 12.43 -19.90
C THR A 64 0.11 12.81 -20.49
N LYS A 65 -0.72 11.81 -20.82
CA LYS A 65 -2.04 12.06 -21.45
C LYS A 65 -3.17 11.95 -20.44
N MET A 66 -3.07 11.03 -19.51
CA MET A 66 -4.05 10.85 -18.44
C MET A 66 -3.34 10.29 -17.22
N SER A 67 -3.88 10.57 -16.05
CA SER A 67 -3.29 10.10 -14.81
C SER A 67 -3.53 8.62 -14.61
N LEU A 68 -2.53 7.80 -14.89
CA LEU A 68 -2.62 6.35 -14.73
C LEU A 68 -1.98 5.84 -13.44
N TYR A 69 -1.12 6.63 -12.81
CA TYR A 69 -0.39 6.25 -11.61
C TYR A 69 -0.42 7.35 -10.56
N PHE A 70 -0.37 6.93 -9.29
CA PHE A 70 -0.24 7.85 -8.16
C PHE A 70 1.20 8.34 -8.05
N THR A 71 1.49 9.55 -8.51
CA THR A 71 2.85 10.10 -8.51
C THR A 71 3.02 11.37 -7.70
N LYS A 72 1.97 11.85 -7.04
CA LYS A 72 2.01 13.09 -6.25
C LYS A 72 2.69 12.85 -4.91
N ASP A 73 3.07 13.94 -4.24
CA ASP A 73 3.74 13.87 -2.94
C ASP A 73 2.92 13.02 -1.95
N GLY A 74 3.62 12.10 -1.30
CA GLY A 74 3.00 11.21 -0.31
C GLY A 74 2.30 9.99 -0.90
N GLU A 75 2.12 9.93 -2.21
CA GLU A 75 1.46 8.79 -2.85
C GLU A 75 2.41 7.62 -3.15
N PRO A 76 3.60 7.86 -3.71
CA PRO A 76 4.52 6.75 -3.94
C PRO A 76 5.03 6.16 -2.62
N VAL A 77 5.21 4.85 -2.59
CA VAL A 77 5.84 4.19 -1.46
C VAL A 77 7.36 4.21 -1.66
N ILE A 78 8.10 4.44 -0.57
CA ILE A 78 9.57 4.47 -0.63
C ILE A 78 10.09 3.15 -0.08
N LEU A 79 10.79 2.41 -0.92
CA LEU A 79 11.38 1.14 -0.52
C LEU A 79 12.65 1.36 0.29
N SER A 80 13.16 0.28 0.93
CA SER A 80 14.34 0.37 1.80
C SER A 80 15.57 0.84 1.07
N ASP A 81 15.66 0.61 -0.26
CA ASP A 81 16.79 1.07 -1.07
C ASP A 81 16.62 2.51 -1.58
N GLY A 82 15.55 3.19 -1.19
CA GLY A 82 15.27 4.55 -1.61
C GLY A 82 14.44 4.69 -2.87
N THR A 83 14.08 3.58 -3.52
CA THR A 83 13.27 3.63 -4.73
C THR A 83 11.85 4.10 -4.41
N ALA A 84 11.37 5.13 -5.10
CA ALA A 84 9.99 5.58 -4.99
C ALA A 84 9.15 4.83 -6.04
N VAL A 85 8.09 4.15 -5.58
CA VAL A 85 7.26 3.29 -6.43
C VAL A 85 5.83 3.82 -6.45
N ALA A 86 5.30 3.97 -7.67
CA ALA A 86 3.94 4.46 -7.88
C ALA A 86 3.00 3.29 -8.20
N LEU A 87 1.79 3.36 -7.66
CA LEU A 87 0.73 2.38 -7.94
C LEU A 87 -0.20 2.94 -9.01
N ALA A 88 -0.69 2.07 -9.88
CA ALA A 88 -1.76 2.42 -10.82
C ALA A 88 -2.97 2.94 -10.03
N GLN A 89 -3.62 4.00 -10.55
CA GLN A 89 -4.70 4.66 -9.80
C GLN A 89 -6.09 4.41 -10.35
N ILE A 90 -6.22 3.67 -11.44
CA ILE A 90 -7.52 3.39 -12.04
C ILE A 90 -8.00 2.02 -11.59
N TRP A 91 -8.97 2.01 -10.70
CA TRP A 91 -9.53 0.78 -10.13
C TRP A 91 -11.03 0.76 -10.25
N SER A 92 -11.58 -0.32 -10.85
CA SER A 92 -13.02 -0.54 -10.83
C SER A 92 -13.43 -1.12 -9.47
N GLY A 93 -14.73 -1.11 -9.18
CA GLY A 93 -15.21 -1.74 -7.94
C GLY A 93 -14.86 -3.21 -7.86
N ALA A 94 -14.95 -3.95 -8.98
CA ALA A 94 -14.61 -5.37 -9.02
C ALA A 94 -13.12 -5.59 -8.79
N SER A 95 -12.27 -4.77 -9.40
CA SER A 95 -10.82 -4.87 -9.20
C SER A 95 -10.43 -4.53 -7.78
N LEU A 96 -11.05 -3.50 -7.19
CA LEU A 96 -10.77 -3.18 -5.80
C LEU A 96 -11.16 -4.32 -4.87
N GLN A 97 -12.32 -4.95 -5.10
CA GLN A 97 -12.75 -6.07 -4.29
C GLN A 97 -11.75 -7.22 -4.37
N ARG A 98 -11.23 -7.48 -5.56
CA ARG A 98 -10.20 -8.50 -5.78
C ARG A 98 -8.92 -8.15 -5.01
N MET A 99 -8.54 -6.87 -5.04
CA MET A 99 -7.37 -6.37 -4.31
C MET A 99 -7.57 -6.52 -2.80
N VAL A 100 -8.75 -6.19 -2.29
CA VAL A 100 -9.07 -6.32 -0.86
C VAL A 100 -8.97 -7.77 -0.41
N GLN A 101 -9.51 -8.70 -1.21
CA GLN A 101 -9.43 -10.13 -0.90
C GLN A 101 -8.00 -10.64 -0.94
N HIS A 102 -7.21 -10.15 -1.89
CA HIS A 102 -5.81 -10.49 -2.00
C HIS A 102 -5.03 -9.97 -0.78
N ALA A 103 -5.30 -8.74 -0.39
CA ALA A 103 -4.65 -8.12 0.76
C ALA A 103 -4.94 -8.88 2.05
N ALA A 104 -6.14 -9.42 2.20
CA ALA A 104 -6.51 -10.20 3.39
C ALA A 104 -5.59 -11.41 3.58
N LYS A 105 -5.12 -12.01 2.50
CA LYS A 105 -4.17 -13.12 2.55
C LYS A 105 -2.78 -12.68 2.97
N LEU A 106 -2.51 -11.39 2.92
CA LEU A 106 -1.22 -10.80 3.29
C LEU A 106 -1.30 -10.08 4.64
N ASP A 107 -2.35 -10.38 5.42
CA ASP A 107 -2.58 -9.79 6.75
C ASP A 107 -2.87 -8.28 6.70
N ILE A 108 -3.49 -7.84 5.62
CA ILE A 108 -3.91 -6.46 5.45
C ILE A 108 -5.43 -6.45 5.33
N ASP A 109 -6.09 -5.76 6.28
CA ASP A 109 -7.53 -5.63 6.30
C ASP A 109 -7.93 -4.26 5.77
N ALA A 110 -8.51 -4.24 4.58
CA ALA A 110 -8.92 -2.99 3.95
C ALA A 110 -10.43 -2.82 4.09
N ALA A 111 -10.84 -1.75 4.76
CA ALA A 111 -12.25 -1.45 4.97
C ALA A 111 -12.82 -0.66 3.79
N ALA A 112 -14.15 -0.60 3.70
CA ALA A 112 -14.82 0.29 2.77
C ALA A 112 -14.42 1.74 3.08
N PRO A 113 -14.42 2.63 2.08
CA PRO A 113 -14.08 4.03 2.32
C PRO A 113 -14.94 4.66 3.40
N ASP A 114 -14.31 5.40 4.31
CA ASP A 114 -14.97 6.08 5.40
C ASP A 114 -14.71 7.57 5.30
N LYS A 115 -15.72 8.33 4.92
CA LYS A 115 -15.60 9.77 4.74
C LYS A 115 -15.61 10.54 6.05
N ALA A 116 -16.00 9.88 7.14
CA ALA A 116 -16.01 10.51 8.46
C ALA A 116 -14.63 10.55 9.11
N ASP A 117 -13.71 9.73 8.64
CA ASP A 117 -12.34 9.70 9.16
C ASP A 117 -11.54 10.88 8.60
N THR A 118 -10.46 11.21 9.28
CA THR A 118 -9.56 12.29 8.87
C THR A 118 -8.33 11.71 8.21
N TYR A 119 -8.02 12.19 7.01
CA TYR A 119 -6.92 11.66 6.22
C TYR A 119 -5.89 12.73 5.91
N GLY A 120 -4.62 12.30 5.81
CA GLY A 120 -3.55 13.16 5.32
C GLY A 120 -3.58 13.30 3.80
N PRO A 121 -2.54 13.91 3.21
CA PRO A 121 -2.49 14.15 1.76
C PRO A 121 -2.61 12.89 0.91
N ALA A 122 -2.09 11.75 1.39
CA ALA A 122 -2.16 10.51 0.65
C ALA A 122 -3.57 9.91 0.63
N GLY A 123 -4.44 10.33 1.54
CA GLY A 123 -5.84 9.92 1.54
C GLY A 123 -6.12 8.56 2.16
N PHE A 124 -5.22 8.04 3.00
CA PHE A 124 -5.43 6.79 3.71
C PHE A 124 -4.73 6.81 5.06
N ASN A 125 -5.17 5.93 5.95
CA ASN A 125 -4.55 5.71 7.26
C ASN A 125 -4.27 4.23 7.45
N LEU A 126 -3.22 3.92 8.20
CA LEU A 126 -2.83 2.55 8.54
C LEU A 126 -2.93 2.36 10.06
N TYR A 127 -3.52 1.25 10.48
CA TYR A 127 -3.70 0.93 11.90
C TYR A 127 -3.23 -0.49 12.18
N ILE A 128 -2.53 -0.69 13.31
CA ILE A 128 -2.17 -2.04 13.75
C ILE A 128 -3.35 -2.60 14.53
N LEU A 129 -3.87 -3.76 14.09
CA LEU A 129 -5.07 -4.36 14.68
C LEU A 129 -4.79 -5.44 15.72
N SER A 130 -3.70 -6.20 15.52
CA SER A 130 -3.44 -7.40 16.33
C SER A 130 -2.33 -7.17 17.34
N ALA A 131 -2.54 -7.66 18.57
CA ALA A 131 -1.48 -7.66 19.57
C ALA A 131 -0.50 -8.80 19.27
N PRO A 132 0.79 -8.66 19.58
CA PRO A 132 1.75 -9.73 19.37
C PRO A 132 1.58 -10.83 20.40
N THR A 133 1.92 -12.07 19.99
CA THR A 133 2.09 -13.16 20.93
C THR A 133 3.53 -13.10 21.49
N PRO A 134 3.80 -13.69 22.67
CA PRO A 134 5.14 -13.63 23.23
C PRO A 134 6.22 -14.17 22.29
N GLU A 135 5.97 -15.25 21.60
CA GLU A 135 6.96 -15.86 20.70
C GLU A 135 7.15 -15.05 19.42
N LYS A 136 6.30 -14.08 19.16
CA LYS A 136 6.39 -13.21 17.99
C LYS A 136 6.83 -11.79 18.36
N ARG A 137 7.31 -11.60 19.58
CA ARG A 137 7.63 -10.28 20.08
C ARG A 137 8.64 -9.52 19.22
N SER A 138 9.67 -10.19 18.73
CA SER A 138 10.67 -9.50 17.93
C SER A 138 10.11 -9.02 16.60
N PHE A 139 9.24 -9.81 15.97
CA PHE A 139 8.56 -9.39 14.75
C PHE A 139 7.71 -8.15 15.01
N TRP A 140 6.92 -8.18 16.08
CA TRP A 140 6.11 -7.05 16.47
C TRP A 140 6.95 -5.82 16.79
N GLN A 141 8.09 -6.03 17.43
CA GLN A 141 8.96 -4.91 17.78
C GLN A 141 9.45 -4.20 16.53
N GLU A 142 9.78 -4.93 15.48
CA GLU A 142 10.18 -4.34 14.20
C GLU A 142 9.05 -3.53 13.58
N ILE A 143 7.83 -4.07 13.59
CA ILE A 143 6.67 -3.37 13.05
C ILE A 143 6.40 -2.08 13.84
N ILE A 144 6.42 -2.16 15.16
CA ILE A 144 6.19 -0.99 16.02
C ILE A 144 7.26 0.06 15.79
N ASP A 145 8.52 -0.35 15.70
CA ASP A 145 9.62 0.57 15.46
C ASP A 145 9.49 1.26 14.11
N PHE A 146 9.05 0.52 13.10
CA PHE A 146 8.81 1.09 11.79
C PHE A 146 7.79 2.23 11.86
N PHE A 147 6.65 1.98 12.50
CA PHE A 147 5.60 2.99 12.60
C PHE A 147 6.00 4.17 13.47
N LYS A 148 6.78 3.94 14.51
CA LYS A 148 7.32 5.04 15.32
C LYS A 148 8.24 5.93 14.50
N ASN A 149 9.04 5.34 13.64
CA ASN A 149 9.99 6.08 12.81
C ASN A 149 9.31 6.91 11.73
N LEU A 150 8.06 6.60 11.39
CA LEU A 150 7.30 7.43 10.45
C LEU A 150 6.91 8.77 11.08
N GLY A 151 6.71 8.80 12.40
CA GLY A 151 6.30 10.00 13.10
C GLY A 151 7.37 10.64 13.96
N ALA A 152 8.43 9.91 14.28
CA ALA A 152 9.48 10.39 15.16
C ALA A 152 10.83 9.90 14.67
N LYS A 153 11.84 10.75 14.85
CA LYS A 153 13.21 10.37 14.52
C LYS A 153 13.92 9.81 15.73
N HIS A 154 14.77 8.89 15.49
CA HIS A 154 15.66 8.36 16.50
C HIS A 154 17.01 9.02 16.39
#